data_be5b7799f01fb2e69848aad719bebdf8
#
_entry.id   be5b7799f01fb2e69848aad719bebdf8
#
_cell.length_a   1.000
_cell.length_b   1.000
_cell.length_c   1.000
_cell.angle_alpha   90.00
_cell.angle_beta   90.00
_cell.angle_gamma   90.00
#
_symmetry.space_group_name_H-M   'P 1'
#
loop_
_entity.id
_entity.type
_entity.pdbx_description
1 polymer ?
#
loop_
_entity_poly.entity_id
_entity_poly.type
_entity_poly.pdbx_seq_one_letter_code
_entity_poly.pdbx_strand_id
1 'polypeptide(L)'
;MYPILSDTVQANGTRFLEKGVMASELSRITGHQVIGSIVEAEPIGPRKLLDVVCVVPCTGNTIGKMAAGITDTAVLMACKAHLRNNRPVVLAVSTNDGLGASAKNIGQLLAAKNIYFVPFSQDDPINKPLSLVAHFDLLAPAIECALEGKQLQPIIS
;
A
#
# COMPACT_ATOMS: atom_id res chain seq x y z
N MET A 1 9.40 1.95 12.62
CA MET A 1 8.59 1.41 11.47
C MET A 1 7.94 0.12 11.90
N TYR A 2 6.65 -0.10 11.59
CA TYR A 2 5.92 -1.33 11.91
C TYR A 2 5.65 -2.09 10.63
N PRO A 3 6.25 -3.28 10.41
CA PRO A 3 6.02 -4.06 9.20
C PRO A 3 4.67 -4.77 9.27
N ILE A 4 3.92 -4.71 8.15
CA ILE A 4 2.62 -5.36 8.01
C ILE A 4 2.67 -6.22 6.76
N LEU A 5 2.38 -7.51 6.87
CA LEU A 5 2.38 -8.43 5.74
C LEU A 5 0.97 -8.94 5.43
N SER A 6 0.65 -9.03 4.12
CA SER A 6 -0.56 -9.70 3.68
C SER A 6 -0.47 -11.21 3.89
N ASP A 7 -1.63 -11.86 4.04
CA ASP A 7 -1.73 -13.31 4.22
C ASP A 7 -1.05 -14.08 3.08
N THR A 8 -1.17 -13.58 1.84
CA THR A 8 -0.52 -14.18 0.66
C THR A 8 1.00 -14.21 0.78
N VAL A 9 1.62 -13.10 1.22
CA VAL A 9 3.07 -13.03 1.41
C VAL A 9 3.53 -13.89 2.56
N GLN A 10 2.76 -13.95 3.64
CA GLN A 10 3.06 -14.81 4.79
C GLN A 10 2.96 -16.29 4.43
N ALA A 11 1.92 -16.68 3.66
CA ALA A 11 1.67 -18.08 3.30
C ALA A 11 2.64 -18.62 2.24
N ASN A 12 2.99 -17.80 1.24
CA ASN A 12 3.69 -18.26 0.04
C ASN A 12 5.10 -17.68 -0.15
N GLY A 13 5.47 -16.67 0.67
CA GLY A 13 6.67 -15.88 0.39
C GLY A 13 6.48 -14.97 -0.84
N THR A 14 7.57 -14.60 -1.48
CA THR A 14 7.60 -13.82 -2.72
C THR A 14 8.57 -14.45 -3.72
N ARG A 15 8.55 -13.99 -4.98
CA ARG A 15 9.56 -14.40 -5.98
C ARG A 15 11.01 -14.06 -5.61
N PHE A 16 11.21 -13.23 -4.60
CA PHE A 16 12.52 -12.77 -4.15
C PHE A 16 12.99 -13.42 -2.84
N LEU A 17 12.05 -13.85 -1.99
CA LEU A 17 12.31 -14.39 -0.66
C LEU A 17 11.38 -15.55 -0.35
N GLU A 18 11.94 -16.60 0.24
CA GLU A 18 11.19 -17.75 0.70
C GLU A 18 10.23 -17.42 1.84
N LYS A 19 9.26 -18.31 2.06
CA LYS A 19 8.30 -18.23 3.16
C LYS A 19 9.01 -18.06 4.50
N GLY A 20 8.57 -17.08 5.27
CA GLY A 20 9.10 -16.77 6.61
C GLY A 20 10.36 -15.91 6.63
N VAL A 21 11.18 -15.93 5.58
CA VAL A 21 12.41 -15.13 5.52
C VAL A 21 12.10 -13.63 5.52
N MET A 22 11.06 -13.21 4.78
CA MET A 22 10.66 -11.81 4.74
C MET A 22 10.20 -11.30 6.11
N ALA A 23 9.43 -12.08 6.85
CA ALA A 23 8.95 -11.67 8.17
C ALA A 23 10.12 -11.52 9.17
N SER A 24 11.06 -12.46 9.19
CA SER A 24 12.25 -12.40 10.06
C SER A 24 13.15 -11.23 9.70
N GLU A 25 13.38 -10.98 8.41
CA GLU A 25 14.22 -9.89 7.95
C GLU A 25 13.59 -8.51 8.23
N LEU A 26 12.29 -8.34 8.00
CA LEU A 26 11.57 -7.13 8.35
C LEU A 26 11.59 -6.87 9.84
N SER A 27 11.42 -7.91 10.67
CA SER A 27 11.51 -7.76 12.13
C SER A 27 12.91 -7.36 12.57
N ARG A 28 13.95 -7.94 11.94
CA ARG A 28 15.35 -7.59 12.22
C ARG A 28 15.66 -6.12 11.87
N ILE A 29 15.23 -5.66 10.69
CA ILE A 29 15.48 -4.29 10.21
C ILE A 29 14.71 -3.25 11.03
N THR A 30 13.46 -3.55 11.36
CA THR A 30 12.55 -2.56 11.98
C THR A 30 12.60 -2.58 13.52
N GLY A 31 13.13 -3.63 14.12
CA GLY A 31 13.09 -3.85 15.57
C GLY A 31 11.68 -4.16 16.10
N HIS A 32 10.70 -4.42 15.23
CA HIS A 32 9.31 -4.72 15.58
C HIS A 32 8.86 -6.04 14.96
N GLN A 33 8.00 -6.76 15.65
CA GLN A 33 7.36 -7.95 15.09
C GLN A 33 6.42 -7.56 13.92
N VAL A 34 6.31 -8.45 12.96
CA VAL A 34 5.40 -8.28 11.84
C VAL A 34 3.95 -8.39 12.31
N ILE A 35 3.14 -7.42 11.91
CA ILE A 35 1.68 -7.46 12.02
C ILE A 35 1.15 -8.32 10.88
N GLY A 36 0.58 -9.47 11.19
CA GLY A 36 0.18 -10.47 10.21
C GLY A 36 -1.30 -10.78 10.19
N SER A 37 -2.08 -10.26 11.12
CA SER A 37 -3.51 -10.54 11.24
C SER A 37 -4.33 -9.28 11.40
N ILE A 38 -5.64 -9.39 11.11
CA ILE A 38 -6.60 -8.29 11.33
C ILE A 38 -6.59 -7.84 12.79
N VAL A 39 -6.60 -8.78 13.72
CA VAL A 39 -6.63 -8.52 15.17
C VAL A 39 -5.39 -7.75 15.62
N GLU A 40 -4.22 -8.08 15.09
CA GLU A 40 -2.98 -7.37 15.38
C GLU A 40 -2.94 -5.96 14.77
N ALA A 41 -3.63 -5.73 13.65
CA ALA A 41 -3.72 -4.44 12.99
C ALA A 41 -4.76 -3.49 13.62
N GLU A 42 -5.80 -4.00 14.28
CA GLU A 42 -6.85 -3.18 14.90
C GLU A 42 -6.33 -2.10 15.87
N PRO A 43 -5.34 -2.36 16.75
CA PRO A 43 -4.83 -1.36 17.68
C PRO A 43 -4.19 -0.12 17.03
N ILE A 44 -3.82 -0.18 15.75
CA ILE A 44 -3.23 0.95 15.01
C ILE A 44 -4.13 2.18 15.09
N GLY A 45 -5.44 2.00 14.93
CA GLY A 45 -6.40 3.09 14.97
C GLY A 45 -6.59 3.71 16.36
N PRO A 46 -7.09 2.97 17.37
CA PRO A 46 -7.34 3.49 18.72
C PRO A 46 -6.11 4.07 19.40
N ARG A 47 -4.96 3.45 19.21
CA ARG A 47 -3.69 3.89 19.80
C ARG A 47 -2.97 4.98 19.00
N LYS A 48 -3.43 5.29 17.78
CA LYS A 48 -2.79 6.26 16.88
C LYS A 48 -1.29 6.00 16.69
N LEU A 49 -0.92 4.74 16.50
CA LEU A 49 0.47 4.26 16.55
C LEU A 49 1.35 4.80 15.41
N LEU A 50 0.75 5.16 14.27
CA LEU A 50 1.47 5.49 13.05
C LEU A 50 1.12 6.91 12.60
N ASP A 51 2.06 7.59 11.96
CA ASP A 51 1.83 8.89 11.32
C ASP A 51 1.39 8.73 9.86
N VAL A 52 1.87 7.70 9.20
CA VAL A 52 1.52 7.33 7.82
C VAL A 52 1.47 5.80 7.68
N VAL A 53 0.60 5.30 6.82
CA VAL A 53 0.61 3.90 6.36
C VAL A 53 1.00 3.88 4.88
N CYS A 54 2.01 3.05 4.53
CA CYS A 54 2.43 2.87 3.14
C CYS A 54 2.13 1.44 2.69
N VAL A 55 1.44 1.29 1.56
CA VAL A 55 1.21 -0.01 0.91
C VAL A 55 2.17 -0.14 -0.26
N VAL A 56 3.21 -0.96 -0.10
CA VAL A 56 4.35 -1.05 -1.03
C VAL A 56 4.77 -2.50 -1.26
N PRO A 57 4.54 -3.07 -2.42
CA PRO A 57 3.69 -2.60 -3.51
C PRO A 57 2.20 -2.71 -3.19
N CYS A 58 1.38 -1.86 -3.82
CA CYS A 58 -0.08 -1.93 -3.77
C CYS A 58 -0.60 -2.62 -5.03
N THR A 59 -1.03 -3.86 -4.91
CA THR A 59 -1.51 -4.69 -6.03
C THR A 59 -2.97 -4.36 -6.38
N GLY A 60 -3.40 -4.73 -7.59
CA GLY A 60 -4.79 -4.54 -8.06
C GLY A 60 -5.83 -5.14 -7.10
N ASN A 61 -5.53 -6.30 -6.48
CA ASN A 61 -6.41 -6.91 -5.48
C ASN A 61 -6.58 -6.00 -4.25
N THR A 62 -5.50 -5.45 -3.72
CA THR A 62 -5.54 -4.52 -2.57
C THR A 62 -6.28 -3.23 -2.93
N ILE A 63 -5.99 -2.67 -4.12
CA ILE A 63 -6.67 -1.48 -4.66
C ILE A 63 -8.17 -1.71 -4.77
N GLY A 64 -8.59 -2.83 -5.37
CA GLY A 64 -10.00 -3.19 -5.54
C GLY A 64 -10.74 -3.35 -4.21
N LYS A 65 -10.15 -4.06 -3.27
CA LYS A 65 -10.72 -4.25 -1.93
C LYS A 65 -10.82 -2.93 -1.16
N MET A 66 -9.78 -2.11 -1.21
CA MET A 66 -9.77 -0.79 -0.56
C MET A 66 -10.86 0.12 -1.13
N ALA A 67 -11.01 0.20 -2.45
CA ALA A 67 -12.04 0.98 -3.12
C ALA A 67 -13.46 0.49 -2.78
N ALA A 68 -13.64 -0.82 -2.58
CA ALA A 68 -14.90 -1.44 -2.16
C ALA A 68 -15.16 -1.37 -0.65
N GLY A 69 -14.23 -0.83 0.16
CA GLY A 69 -14.36 -0.78 1.62
C GLY A 69 -14.20 -2.12 2.33
N ILE A 70 -13.66 -3.14 1.64
CA ILE A 70 -13.40 -4.48 2.20
C ILE A 70 -12.16 -4.42 3.10
N THR A 71 -12.24 -5.08 4.25
CA THR A 71 -11.16 -5.07 5.27
C THR A 71 -10.90 -6.48 5.81
N ASP A 72 -10.60 -7.39 4.90
CA ASP A 72 -10.41 -8.82 5.17
C ASP A 72 -8.93 -9.24 5.29
N THR A 73 -8.00 -8.28 5.36
CA THR A 73 -6.56 -8.54 5.57
C THR A 73 -5.97 -7.57 6.58
N ALA A 74 -4.82 -7.92 7.17
CA ALA A 74 -4.07 -7.04 8.08
C ALA A 74 -3.75 -5.67 7.43
N VAL A 75 -3.34 -5.67 6.16
CA VAL A 75 -3.01 -4.45 5.40
C VAL A 75 -4.24 -3.54 5.25
N LEU A 76 -5.39 -4.09 4.85
CA LEU A 76 -6.62 -3.32 4.67
C LEU A 76 -7.19 -2.83 6.00
N MET A 77 -7.07 -3.64 7.07
CA MET A 77 -7.45 -3.21 8.42
C MET A 77 -6.57 -2.06 8.91
N ALA A 78 -5.26 -2.13 8.70
CA ALA A 78 -4.34 -1.05 9.04
C ALA A 78 -4.71 0.26 8.31
N CYS A 79 -4.95 0.19 7.00
CA CYS A 79 -5.36 1.35 6.20
C CYS A 79 -6.68 1.95 6.72
N LYS A 80 -7.72 1.12 6.92
CA LYS A 80 -9.01 1.56 7.44
C LYS A 80 -8.89 2.21 8.83
N ALA A 81 -8.18 1.56 9.74
CA ALA A 81 -7.97 2.05 11.10
C ALA A 81 -7.23 3.40 11.11
N HIS A 82 -6.29 3.58 10.18
CA HIS A 82 -5.51 4.79 10.02
C HIS A 82 -6.33 5.94 9.40
N LEU A 83 -7.02 5.69 8.30
CA LEU A 83 -7.91 6.65 7.62
C LEU A 83 -9.02 7.16 8.54
N ARG A 84 -9.56 6.32 9.43
CA ARG A 84 -10.56 6.71 10.42
C ARG A 84 -10.07 7.82 11.36
N ASN A 85 -8.76 7.94 11.54
CA ASN A 85 -8.14 9.01 12.32
C ASN A 85 -7.75 10.24 11.48
N ASN A 86 -8.22 10.34 10.23
CA ASN A 86 -7.85 11.37 9.25
C ASN A 86 -6.33 11.44 8.99
N ARG A 87 -5.64 10.31 9.05
CA ARG A 87 -4.20 10.20 8.79
C ARG A 87 -3.93 9.65 7.38
N PRO A 88 -2.78 10.00 6.77
CA PRO A 88 -2.48 9.69 5.38
C PRO A 88 -2.15 8.22 5.13
N VAL A 89 -2.63 7.70 4.02
CA VAL A 89 -2.24 6.41 3.44
C VAL A 89 -1.58 6.66 2.09
N VAL A 90 -0.39 6.12 1.87
CA VAL A 90 0.38 6.23 0.62
C VAL A 90 0.35 4.90 -0.12
N LEU A 91 -0.02 4.92 -1.39
CA LEU A 91 -0.14 3.73 -2.24
C LEU A 91 0.92 3.73 -3.34
N ALA A 92 1.77 2.72 -3.36
CA ALA A 92 2.72 2.46 -4.45
C ALA A 92 2.13 1.39 -5.38
N VAL A 93 1.41 1.83 -6.41
CA VAL A 93 0.70 0.95 -7.35
C VAL A 93 1.67 0.00 -8.07
N SER A 94 1.31 -1.27 -8.15
CA SER A 94 1.99 -2.26 -8.98
C SER A 94 0.98 -3.32 -9.41
N THR A 95 0.46 -3.18 -10.64
CA THR A 95 -0.59 -4.07 -11.15
C THR A 95 -0.57 -4.16 -12.67
N ASN A 96 -0.81 -5.35 -13.22
CA ASN A 96 -0.85 -5.58 -14.66
C ASN A 96 -2.15 -5.13 -15.34
N ASP A 97 -3.17 -4.70 -14.58
CA ASP A 97 -4.48 -4.30 -15.06
C ASP A 97 -4.88 -2.87 -14.64
N GLY A 98 -3.89 -2.03 -14.33
CA GLY A 98 -4.09 -0.67 -13.86
C GLY A 98 -4.93 0.21 -14.78
N LEU A 99 -4.77 0.05 -16.09
CA LEU A 99 -5.57 0.73 -17.13
C LEU A 99 -6.77 -0.11 -17.59
N GLY A 100 -6.98 -1.28 -16.99
CA GLY A 100 -8.11 -2.18 -17.24
C GLY A 100 -9.12 -2.17 -16.10
N ALA A 101 -9.36 -3.35 -15.52
CA ALA A 101 -10.36 -3.54 -14.45
C ALA A 101 -10.08 -2.71 -13.20
N SER A 102 -8.81 -2.46 -12.89
CA SER A 102 -8.40 -1.64 -11.73
C SER A 102 -8.50 -0.13 -11.94
N ALA A 103 -8.66 0.36 -13.17
CA ALA A 103 -8.69 1.80 -13.48
C ALA A 103 -9.75 2.57 -12.68
N LYS A 104 -10.97 2.03 -12.60
CA LYS A 104 -12.07 2.64 -11.84
C LYS A 104 -11.75 2.72 -10.34
N ASN A 105 -11.09 1.70 -9.81
CA ASN A 105 -10.73 1.63 -8.39
C ASN A 105 -9.60 2.63 -8.06
N ILE A 106 -8.61 2.75 -8.94
CA ILE A 106 -7.55 3.76 -8.84
C ILE A 106 -8.17 5.16 -8.89
N GLY A 107 -9.06 5.44 -9.86
CA GLY A 107 -9.76 6.71 -9.97
C GLY A 107 -10.57 7.07 -8.72
N GLN A 108 -11.27 6.10 -8.14
CA GLN A 108 -12.01 6.28 -6.89
C GLN A 108 -11.08 6.63 -5.72
N LEU A 109 -9.94 5.94 -5.61
CA LEU A 109 -8.98 6.18 -4.53
C LEU A 109 -8.20 7.48 -4.71
N LEU A 110 -7.93 7.91 -5.96
CA LEU A 110 -7.35 9.23 -6.27
C LEU A 110 -8.23 10.39 -5.79
N ALA A 111 -9.55 10.21 -5.80
CA ALA A 111 -10.51 11.20 -5.31
C ALA A 111 -10.80 11.08 -3.80
N ALA A 112 -10.26 10.06 -3.12
CA ALA A 112 -10.54 9.81 -1.72
C ALA A 112 -9.67 10.68 -0.80
N LYS A 113 -10.26 11.17 0.30
CA LYS A 113 -9.55 11.97 1.28
C LYS A 113 -8.47 11.15 2.00
N ASN A 114 -7.30 11.75 2.20
CA ASN A 114 -6.16 11.18 2.91
C ASN A 114 -5.55 9.92 2.26
N ILE A 115 -5.85 9.68 0.99
CA ILE A 115 -5.17 8.66 0.18
C ILE A 115 -4.28 9.40 -0.83
N TYR A 116 -3.02 9.04 -0.86
CA TYR A 116 -1.99 9.62 -1.71
C TYR A 116 -1.31 8.53 -2.51
N PHE A 117 -0.83 8.86 -3.69
CA PHE A 117 -0.15 7.90 -4.55
C PHE A 117 1.32 8.27 -4.71
N VAL A 118 2.17 7.28 -4.70
CA VAL A 118 3.49 7.43 -5.29
C VAL A 118 3.30 7.64 -6.78
N PRO A 119 3.93 8.62 -7.43
CA PRO A 119 3.84 8.80 -8.87
C PRO A 119 4.07 7.50 -9.63
N PHE A 120 3.33 7.28 -10.71
CA PHE A 120 3.34 6.01 -11.45
C PHE A 120 3.21 6.21 -12.96
N SER A 121 3.64 5.21 -13.71
CA SER A 121 3.55 5.16 -15.17
C SER A 121 3.32 3.74 -15.67
N GLN A 122 3.24 3.56 -17.00
CA GLN A 122 3.32 2.23 -17.59
C GLN A 122 4.78 1.74 -17.57
N ASP A 123 5.01 0.50 -17.13
CA ASP A 123 6.34 -0.12 -17.12
C ASP A 123 6.75 -0.71 -18.48
N ASP A 124 5.79 -1.24 -19.22
CA ASP A 124 6.00 -1.86 -20.54
C ASP A 124 4.76 -1.65 -21.44
N PRO A 125 4.62 -0.46 -22.07
CA PRO A 125 3.44 -0.14 -22.86
C PRO A 125 3.21 -1.06 -24.06
N ILE A 126 4.25 -1.70 -24.56
CA ILE A 126 4.16 -2.57 -25.76
C ILE A 126 3.68 -3.97 -25.36
N ASN A 127 4.33 -4.60 -24.37
CA ASN A 127 4.04 -5.98 -23.99
C ASN A 127 2.99 -6.09 -22.89
N LYS A 128 2.84 -5.03 -22.07
CA LYS A 128 1.88 -4.95 -20.95
C LYS A 128 1.08 -3.64 -21.00
N PRO A 129 0.25 -3.43 -22.01
CA PRO A 129 -0.37 -2.13 -22.29
C PRO A 129 -1.32 -1.63 -21.19
N LEU A 130 -1.73 -2.49 -20.26
CA LEU A 130 -2.62 -2.13 -19.16
C LEU A 130 -1.90 -2.04 -17.80
N SER A 131 -0.59 -2.33 -17.75
CA SER A 131 0.18 -2.34 -16.51
C SER A 131 0.52 -0.94 -16.03
N LEU A 132 0.44 -0.73 -14.72
CA LEU A 132 0.90 0.48 -14.04
C LEU A 132 1.84 0.11 -12.89
N VAL A 133 2.94 0.83 -12.77
CA VAL A 133 3.94 0.64 -11.71
C VAL A 133 4.37 1.99 -11.14
N ALA A 134 4.42 2.07 -9.81
CA ALA A 134 4.90 3.23 -9.10
C ALA A 134 6.43 3.41 -9.27
N HIS A 135 6.88 4.64 -9.30
CA HIS A 135 8.28 5.01 -9.23
C HIS A 135 8.75 4.91 -7.77
N PHE A 136 9.26 3.73 -7.37
CA PHE A 136 9.60 3.42 -5.98
C PHE A 136 10.67 4.33 -5.39
N ASP A 137 11.53 4.93 -6.22
CA ASP A 137 12.50 5.96 -5.85
C ASP A 137 11.83 7.25 -5.33
N LEU A 138 10.57 7.50 -5.71
CA LEU A 138 9.77 8.62 -5.23
C LEU A 138 8.95 8.29 -3.96
N LEU A 139 9.12 7.11 -3.36
CA LEU A 139 8.37 6.72 -2.17
C LEU A 139 8.61 7.68 -0.99
N ALA A 140 9.86 8.02 -0.69
CA ALA A 140 10.18 8.90 0.42
C ALA A 140 9.61 10.33 0.22
N PRO A 141 9.82 10.99 -0.94
CA PRO A 141 9.17 12.28 -1.23
C PRO A 141 7.63 12.22 -1.17
N ALA A 142 7.02 11.12 -1.62
CA ALA A 142 5.57 10.95 -1.56
C ALA A 142 5.06 10.85 -0.12
N ILE A 143 5.80 10.18 0.76
CA ILE A 143 5.49 10.11 2.20
C ILE A 143 5.56 11.50 2.83
N GLU A 144 6.63 12.27 2.56
CA GLU A 144 6.80 13.62 3.09
C GLU A 144 5.65 14.55 2.66
N CYS A 145 5.30 14.55 1.38
CA CYS A 145 4.15 15.30 0.88
C CYS A 145 2.82 14.87 1.53
N ALA A 146 2.60 13.57 1.69
CA ALA A 146 1.39 13.03 2.29
C ALA A 146 1.24 13.43 3.77
N LEU A 147 2.33 13.51 4.52
CA LEU A 147 2.35 14.00 5.91
C LEU A 147 1.94 15.49 6.00
N GLU A 148 2.19 16.26 4.95
CA GLU A 148 1.72 17.65 4.81
C GLU A 148 0.30 17.76 4.24
N GLY A 149 -0.37 16.64 3.95
CA GLY A 149 -1.69 16.60 3.33
C GLY A 149 -1.69 16.93 1.83
N LYS A 150 -0.55 16.74 1.15
CA LYS A 150 -0.36 17.05 -0.27
C LYS A 150 -0.05 15.81 -1.08
N GLN A 151 -0.53 15.79 -2.34
CA GLN A 151 -0.13 14.79 -3.33
C GLN A 151 1.16 15.24 -4.04
N LEU A 152 2.18 14.38 -4.07
CA LEU A 152 3.40 14.61 -4.86
C LEU A 152 3.05 14.68 -6.35
N GLN A 153 3.52 15.71 -7.05
CA GLN A 153 3.27 15.95 -8.46
C GLN A 153 4.56 15.90 -9.29
N PRO A 154 4.49 15.54 -10.60
CA PRO A 154 3.31 15.01 -11.30
C PRO A 154 2.98 13.58 -10.82
N ILE A 155 1.68 13.25 -10.73
CA ILE A 155 1.25 11.92 -10.27
C ILE A 155 1.32 10.85 -11.37
N ILE A 156 1.20 11.28 -12.62
CA ILE A 156 1.34 10.45 -13.82
C ILE A 156 2.48 11.04 -14.65
N SER A 157 3.43 10.21 -15.03
CA SER A 157 4.61 10.58 -15.80
C SER A 157 4.78 9.69 -17.04
#